data_8b4967a8e0c54b99fdc735d43a55767f
#
_entry.id   8b4967a8e0c54b99fdc735d43a55767f
#
_cell.length_a   1.000
_cell.length_b   1.000
_cell.length_c   1.000
_cell.angle_alpha   90.00
_cell.angle_beta   90.00
_cell.angle_gamma   90.00
#
_symmetry.space_group_name_H-M   'P 1'
#
loop_
_entity.id
_entity.type
_entity.pdbx_description
1 polymer ?
#
loop_
_entity_poly.entity_id
_entity_poly.type
_entity_poly.pdbx_seq_one_letter_code
_entity_poly.pdbx_strand_id
1 'polypeptide(L)'
;MTAIYPYLTFENAKEAMAYYEQDFGAQITYHEALTKEQAESLGLPVDQLDQTTMRGEFMIAGQKIICADATMGNPQTSTLISILLDFEEEEDKARDLFNRLAKSDNQRVTVPFGDWVLNNVMGQIVDKYGIT
;
A
#
# COMPACT_ATOMS: atom_id res chain seq x y z
N MET A 1 -12.65 -14.11 15.63
CA MET A 1 -13.13 -12.98 14.83
C MET A 1 -12.46 -12.99 13.48
N THR A 2 -13.23 -12.88 12.40
CA THR A 2 -12.70 -12.87 11.06
C THR A 2 -12.48 -11.42 10.60
N ALA A 3 -11.39 -11.17 9.87
CA ALA A 3 -11.12 -9.87 9.30
C ALA A 3 -10.68 -10.02 7.84
N ILE A 4 -10.87 -8.96 7.07
CA ILE A 4 -10.41 -8.89 5.69
C ILE A 4 -9.37 -7.78 5.63
N TYR A 5 -8.22 -8.08 5.06
CA TYR A 5 -7.16 -7.09 4.86
C TYR A 5 -6.75 -7.07 3.41
N PRO A 6 -6.43 -5.91 2.86
CA PRO A 6 -5.67 -5.87 1.62
C PRO A 6 -4.34 -6.60 1.83
N TYR A 7 -3.99 -7.46 0.89
CA TYR A 7 -2.71 -8.16 0.91
C TYR A 7 -2.02 -7.83 -0.42
N LEU A 8 -0.99 -7.00 -0.32
CA LEU A 8 -0.32 -6.45 -1.49
C LEU A 8 1.01 -7.16 -1.71
N THR A 9 1.28 -7.45 -2.97
CA THR A 9 2.53 -8.09 -3.36
C THR A 9 3.34 -7.10 -4.19
N PHE A 10 4.59 -6.88 -3.78
CA PHE A 10 5.50 -5.96 -4.45
C PHE A 10 6.76 -6.68 -4.87
N GLU A 11 7.45 -6.15 -5.86
CA GLU A 11 8.78 -6.63 -6.18
C GLU A 11 9.73 -6.46 -4.99
N ASN A 12 9.61 -5.34 -4.27
CA ASN A 12 10.34 -5.07 -3.03
C ASN A 12 9.38 -4.40 -2.02
N ALA A 13 8.82 -5.19 -1.11
CA ALA A 13 7.83 -4.69 -0.17
C ALA A 13 8.43 -3.73 0.86
N LYS A 14 9.69 -3.91 1.24
CA LYS A 14 10.36 -3.00 2.19
C LYS A 14 10.45 -1.58 1.61
N GLU A 15 10.81 -1.48 0.34
CA GLU A 15 10.84 -0.22 -0.38
C GLU A 15 9.43 0.38 -0.52
N ALA A 16 8.45 -0.46 -0.80
CA ALA A 16 7.05 -0.01 -0.91
C ALA A 16 6.54 0.54 0.43
N MET A 17 6.84 -0.15 1.54
CA MET A 17 6.44 0.33 2.86
C MET A 17 7.06 1.69 3.18
N ALA A 18 8.33 1.89 2.80
CA ALA A 18 8.99 3.18 3.00
C ALA A 18 8.31 4.29 2.18
N TYR A 19 7.87 3.99 0.98
CA TYR A 19 7.10 4.92 0.17
C TYR A 19 5.78 5.30 0.83
N TYR A 20 5.02 4.31 1.30
CA TYR A 20 3.75 4.59 1.98
C TYR A 20 3.96 5.38 3.28
N GLU A 21 5.04 5.10 4.00
CA GLU A 21 5.39 5.87 5.19
C GLU A 21 5.66 7.34 4.83
N GLN A 22 6.43 7.58 3.80
CA GLN A 22 6.82 8.92 3.40
C GLN A 22 5.66 9.70 2.77
N ASP A 23 4.94 9.12 1.82
CA ASP A 23 3.94 9.84 1.04
C ASP A 23 2.54 9.79 1.66
N PHE A 24 2.15 8.66 2.26
CA PHE A 24 0.81 8.49 2.86
C PHE A 24 0.78 8.74 4.36
N GLY A 25 1.94 8.90 4.98
CA GLY A 25 2.01 8.98 6.44
C GLY A 25 1.72 7.65 7.11
N ALA A 26 1.95 6.54 6.42
CA ALA A 26 1.72 5.22 6.97
C ALA A 26 2.64 4.94 8.16
N GLN A 27 2.19 4.05 9.04
CA GLN A 27 2.99 3.57 10.17
C GLN A 27 3.32 2.11 9.92
N ILE A 28 4.60 1.79 9.82
CA ILE A 28 5.06 0.41 9.69
C ILE A 28 4.97 -0.25 11.06
N THR A 29 4.16 -1.29 11.19
CA THR A 29 3.91 -1.95 12.47
C THR A 29 4.56 -3.33 12.57
N TYR A 30 4.98 -3.93 11.47
CA TYR A 30 5.59 -5.24 11.49
C TYR A 30 6.41 -5.47 10.22
N HIS A 31 7.56 -6.14 10.38
CA HIS A 31 8.36 -6.58 9.25
C HIS A 31 9.07 -7.87 9.61
N GLU A 32 8.90 -8.89 8.77
CA GLU A 32 9.56 -10.18 8.89
C GLU A 32 10.28 -10.47 7.57
N ALA A 33 11.57 -10.67 7.63
CA ALA A 33 12.36 -11.04 6.47
C ALA A 33 12.22 -12.53 6.17
N LEU A 34 12.60 -12.95 4.97
CA LEU A 34 12.73 -14.36 4.64
C LEU A 34 13.85 -14.97 5.47
N THR A 35 13.64 -16.20 5.95
CA THR A 35 14.70 -16.99 6.54
C THR A 35 15.55 -17.56 5.41
N LYS A 36 16.77 -18.00 5.76
CA LYS A 36 17.65 -18.66 4.80
C LYS A 36 16.97 -19.90 4.19
N GLU A 37 16.29 -20.68 5.03
CA GLU A 37 15.59 -21.89 4.58
C GLU A 37 14.46 -21.57 3.61
N GLN A 38 13.69 -20.51 3.87
CA GLN A 38 12.62 -20.07 2.98
C GLN A 38 13.17 -19.61 1.64
N ALA A 39 14.24 -18.84 1.66
CA ALA A 39 14.87 -18.34 0.43
C ALA A 39 15.41 -19.50 -0.41
N GLU A 40 16.09 -20.44 0.22
CA GLU A 40 16.61 -21.62 -0.47
C GLU A 40 15.48 -22.46 -1.09
N SER A 41 14.39 -22.66 -0.37
CA SER A 41 13.24 -23.42 -0.87
C SER A 41 12.59 -22.74 -2.09
N LEU A 42 12.65 -21.42 -2.18
CA LEU A 42 12.09 -20.65 -3.28
C LEU A 42 13.09 -20.41 -4.42
N GLY A 43 14.33 -20.88 -4.27
CA GLY A 43 15.37 -20.65 -5.26
C GLY A 43 15.85 -19.21 -5.32
N LEU A 44 15.73 -18.47 -4.21
CA LEU A 44 16.13 -17.08 -4.11
C LEU A 44 17.53 -16.93 -3.52
N PRO A 45 18.22 -15.81 -3.82
CA PRO A 45 19.52 -15.53 -3.19
C PRO A 45 19.39 -15.48 -1.67
N VAL A 46 20.45 -15.91 -0.97
CA VAL A 46 20.48 -15.89 0.51
C VAL A 46 21.30 -14.73 1.07
N ASP A 47 21.90 -13.91 0.20
CA ASP A 47 22.56 -12.68 0.62
C ASP A 47 21.49 -11.57 0.77
N GLN A 48 21.73 -10.63 1.67
CA GLN A 48 20.84 -9.49 1.90
C GLN A 48 19.41 -9.90 2.28
N LEU A 49 19.25 -10.95 3.07
CA LEU A 49 17.92 -11.39 3.52
C LEU A 49 17.20 -10.29 4.33
N ASP A 50 17.94 -9.40 4.97
CA ASP A 50 17.37 -8.27 5.70
C ASP A 50 16.62 -7.30 4.80
N GLN A 51 16.85 -7.33 3.49
CA GLN A 51 16.14 -6.50 2.52
C GLN A 51 14.87 -7.17 1.99
N THR A 52 14.66 -8.44 2.33
CA THR A 52 13.49 -9.20 1.88
C THR A 52 12.32 -9.02 2.84
N THR A 53 11.11 -9.34 2.38
CA THR A 53 9.91 -9.29 3.20
C THR A 53 9.09 -10.55 2.97
N MET A 54 9.02 -11.39 4.00
CA MET A 54 8.07 -12.50 4.05
C MET A 54 6.70 -12.00 4.43
N ARG A 55 6.64 -11.06 5.38
CA ARG A 55 5.40 -10.41 5.80
C ARG A 55 5.70 -9.02 6.32
N GLY A 56 5.01 -8.04 5.80
CA GLY A 56 5.03 -6.68 6.30
C GLY A 56 3.62 -6.24 6.66
N GLU A 57 3.50 -5.34 7.63
CA GLU A 57 2.22 -4.76 8.00
C GLU A 57 2.41 -3.27 8.23
N PHE A 58 1.49 -2.50 7.71
CA PHE A 58 1.50 -1.06 7.92
C PHE A 58 0.07 -0.54 8.00
N MET A 59 -0.07 0.65 8.58
CA MET A 59 -1.36 1.29 8.82
C MET A 59 -1.46 2.55 8.00
N ILE A 60 -2.55 2.71 7.27
CA ILE A 60 -2.92 3.97 6.63
C ILE A 60 -4.26 4.39 7.22
N ALA A 61 -4.31 5.60 7.78
CA ALA A 61 -5.53 6.13 8.42
C ALA A 61 -6.13 5.13 9.42
N GLY A 62 -5.27 4.46 10.18
CA GLY A 62 -5.70 3.48 11.17
C GLY A 62 -6.14 2.13 10.63
N GLN A 63 -5.99 1.90 9.33
CA GLN A 63 -6.39 0.64 8.69
C GLN A 63 -5.16 -0.19 8.31
N LYS A 64 -5.20 -1.47 8.61
CA LYS A 64 -4.08 -2.38 8.37
C LYS A 64 -4.03 -2.85 6.93
N ILE A 65 -2.84 -2.80 6.36
CA ILE A 65 -2.52 -3.39 5.07
C ILE A 65 -1.36 -4.36 5.29
N ILE A 66 -1.47 -5.53 4.68
CA ILE A 66 -0.44 -6.57 4.75
C ILE A 66 0.25 -6.65 3.39
N CYS A 67 1.54 -6.93 3.40
CA CYS A 67 2.29 -7.04 2.16
C CYS A 67 3.41 -8.07 2.25
N ALA A 68 3.94 -8.42 1.10
CA ALA A 68 5.08 -9.33 1.00
C ALA A 68 5.79 -9.12 -0.34
N ASP A 69 7.01 -9.63 -0.43
CA ASP A 69 7.73 -9.68 -1.71
C ASP A 69 7.08 -10.69 -2.64
N ALA A 70 7.08 -10.38 -3.92
CA ALA A 70 6.65 -11.32 -4.95
C ALA A 70 7.67 -12.46 -5.05
N THR A 71 7.18 -13.70 -4.99
CA THR A 71 8.02 -14.88 -5.10
C THR A 71 7.73 -15.71 -6.33
N MET A 72 6.67 -15.36 -7.09
CA MET A 72 6.21 -16.12 -8.24
C MET A 72 6.11 -15.24 -9.49
N GLY A 73 7.16 -14.45 -9.73
CA GLY A 73 7.23 -13.57 -10.87
C GLY A 73 6.92 -12.13 -10.50
N ASN A 74 6.96 -11.25 -11.49
CA ASN A 74 6.72 -9.82 -11.28
C ASN A 74 5.25 -9.52 -11.05
N PRO A 75 4.92 -8.67 -10.07
CA PRO A 75 3.54 -8.25 -9.88
C PRO A 75 2.99 -7.53 -11.10
N GLN A 76 1.71 -7.72 -11.37
CA GLN A 76 1.02 -7.08 -12.48
C GLN A 76 0.04 -6.04 -11.95
N THR A 77 -0.02 -4.89 -12.63
CA THR A 77 -1.05 -3.91 -12.31
C THR A 77 -2.41 -4.40 -12.79
N SER A 78 -3.46 -4.00 -12.08
CA SER A 78 -4.82 -4.39 -12.41
C SER A 78 -5.78 -3.24 -12.09
N THR A 79 -6.80 -3.10 -12.91
CA THR A 79 -7.90 -2.17 -12.64
C THR A 79 -9.12 -2.88 -12.07
N LEU A 80 -8.99 -4.19 -11.82
CA LEU A 80 -10.10 -5.00 -11.31
C LEU A 80 -10.43 -4.69 -9.85
N ILE A 81 -9.41 -4.40 -9.05
CA ILE A 81 -9.56 -4.18 -7.62
C ILE A 81 -8.96 -2.83 -7.26
N SER A 82 -9.70 -2.08 -6.47
CA SER A 82 -9.23 -0.80 -5.90
C SER A 82 -9.40 -0.85 -4.39
N ILE A 83 -8.67 0.01 -3.68
CA ILE A 83 -8.79 0.15 -2.23
C ILE A 83 -9.53 1.45 -1.97
N LEU A 84 -10.61 1.36 -1.21
CA LEU A 84 -11.38 2.53 -0.83
C LEU A 84 -11.19 2.79 0.66
N LEU A 85 -10.70 3.99 0.99
CA LEU A 85 -10.63 4.47 2.36
C LEU A 85 -11.86 5.32 2.62
N ASP A 86 -12.73 4.84 3.50
CA ASP A 86 -13.92 5.56 3.88
C ASP A 86 -13.70 6.23 5.23
N PHE A 87 -13.57 7.55 5.21
CA PHE A 87 -13.35 8.35 6.42
C PHE A 87 -14.67 8.69 7.12
N GLU A 88 -15.78 8.21 6.58
CA GLU A 88 -17.13 8.47 7.09
C GLU A 88 -17.36 9.98 7.23
N GLU A 89 -17.58 10.47 8.44
CA GLU A 89 -17.87 11.88 8.70
C GLU A 89 -16.61 12.74 8.79
N GLU A 90 -15.42 12.14 8.79
CA GLU A 90 -14.15 12.86 8.95
C GLU A 90 -13.61 13.36 7.61
N GLU A 91 -14.41 14.20 6.94
CA GLU A 91 -14.05 14.73 5.63
C GLU A 91 -12.71 15.48 5.64
N ASP A 92 -12.41 16.19 6.71
CA ASP A 92 -11.16 16.94 6.82
C ASP A 92 -9.94 16.04 6.75
N LYS A 93 -10.03 14.86 7.37
CA LYS A 93 -8.93 13.88 7.32
C LYS A 93 -8.75 13.32 5.92
N ALA A 94 -9.85 13.07 5.22
CA ALA A 94 -9.82 12.61 3.84
C ALA A 94 -9.17 13.68 2.94
N ARG A 95 -9.57 14.92 3.10
CA ARG A 95 -9.03 16.05 2.34
C ARG A 95 -7.54 16.22 2.60
N ASP A 96 -7.13 16.12 3.86
CA ASP A 96 -5.72 16.30 4.23
C ASP A 96 -4.85 15.22 3.60
N LEU A 97 -5.28 13.98 3.64
CA LEU A 97 -4.55 12.89 3.00
C LEU A 97 -4.50 13.09 1.48
N PHE A 98 -5.64 13.40 0.87
CA PHE A 98 -5.69 13.62 -0.58
C PHE A 98 -4.75 14.76 -0.99
N ASN A 99 -4.77 15.88 -0.28
CA ASN A 99 -3.92 17.03 -0.59
C ASN A 99 -2.45 16.68 -0.43
N ARG A 100 -2.10 15.89 0.58
CA ARG A 100 -0.74 15.41 0.77
C ARG A 100 -0.27 14.58 -0.44
N LEU A 101 -1.13 13.68 -0.90
CA LEU A 101 -0.82 12.80 -2.04
C LEU A 101 -0.75 13.59 -3.35
N ALA A 102 -1.61 14.58 -3.52
CA ALA A 102 -1.66 15.37 -4.74
C ALA A 102 -0.44 16.27 -4.93
N LYS A 103 0.33 16.54 -3.87
CA LYS A 103 1.52 17.38 -3.93
C LYS A 103 2.76 16.65 -4.43
N SER A 104 2.75 15.33 -4.44
CA SER A 104 3.89 14.52 -4.82
C SER A 104 3.71 14.00 -6.25
N ASP A 105 4.83 13.91 -6.98
CA ASP A 105 4.83 13.34 -8.33
C ASP A 105 4.86 11.81 -8.32
N ASN A 106 4.92 11.20 -7.14
CA ASN A 106 4.97 9.73 -7.01
C ASN A 106 3.63 9.06 -7.27
N GLN A 107 2.54 9.80 -7.19
CA GLN A 107 1.22 9.29 -7.50
C GLN A 107 0.49 10.26 -8.44
N ARG A 108 -0.57 9.76 -9.05
CA ARG A 108 -1.33 10.50 -10.04
C ARG A 108 -2.77 10.66 -9.62
N VAL A 109 -3.27 11.88 -9.63
CA VAL A 109 -4.70 12.14 -9.36
C VAL A 109 -5.50 11.77 -10.60
N THR A 110 -6.49 10.90 -10.42
CA THR A 110 -7.40 10.49 -11.49
C THR A 110 -8.79 11.10 -11.33
N VAL A 111 -9.19 11.37 -10.07
CA VAL A 111 -10.43 12.11 -9.77
C VAL A 111 -10.07 13.15 -8.73
N PRO A 112 -10.18 14.46 -9.06
CA PRO A 112 -9.90 15.51 -8.07
C PRO A 112 -10.84 15.39 -6.88
N PHE A 113 -10.34 15.76 -5.69
CA PHE A 113 -11.13 15.71 -4.47
C PHE A 113 -12.20 16.80 -4.51
N GLY A 114 -13.43 16.40 -4.30
CA GLY A 114 -14.55 17.33 -4.31
C GLY A 114 -15.89 16.62 -4.27
N ASP A 115 -16.94 17.37 -4.50
CA ASP A 115 -18.29 16.84 -4.49
C ASP A 115 -18.49 15.83 -5.62
N TRP A 116 -19.09 14.72 -5.27
CA TRP A 116 -19.43 13.66 -6.19
C TRP A 116 -20.94 13.42 -6.13
N VAL A 117 -21.41 12.28 -6.60
CA VAL A 117 -22.85 11.99 -6.61
C VAL A 117 -23.43 11.89 -5.21
N LEU A 118 -24.71 12.26 -5.02
CA LEU A 118 -25.46 12.11 -3.77
C LEU A 118 -24.82 12.82 -2.57
N ASN A 119 -24.22 13.98 -2.79
CA ASN A 119 -23.56 14.78 -1.75
C ASN A 119 -22.37 14.12 -1.09
N ASN A 120 -21.82 13.06 -1.67
CA ASN A 120 -20.60 12.46 -1.22
C ASN A 120 -19.41 13.25 -1.73
N VAL A 121 -18.37 13.29 -0.91
CA VAL A 121 -17.09 13.91 -1.28
C VAL A 121 -16.09 12.81 -1.46
N MET A 122 -15.40 12.80 -2.60
CA MET A 122 -14.37 11.81 -2.87
C MET A 122 -13.26 12.34 -3.76
N GLY A 123 -12.16 11.63 -3.76
CA GLY A 123 -11.07 11.79 -4.70
C GLY A 123 -10.47 10.44 -5.00
N GLN A 124 -9.68 10.36 -6.04
CA GLN A 124 -9.05 9.10 -6.42
C GLN A 124 -7.65 9.36 -6.95
N ILE A 125 -6.74 8.53 -6.53
CA ILE A 125 -5.37 8.55 -7.03
C ILE A 125 -4.95 7.14 -7.45
N VAL A 126 -3.93 7.08 -8.30
CA VAL A 126 -3.20 5.84 -8.58
C VAL A 126 -1.81 6.03 -8.00
N ASP A 127 -1.40 5.10 -7.13
CA ASP A 127 -0.13 5.22 -6.44
C ASP A 127 1.05 4.84 -7.35
N LYS A 128 2.26 4.92 -6.78
CA LYS A 128 3.50 4.62 -7.48
C LYS A 128 3.52 3.22 -8.09
N TYR A 129 2.80 2.28 -7.49
CA TYR A 129 2.78 0.87 -7.90
C TYR A 129 1.58 0.53 -8.79
N GLY A 130 0.76 1.51 -9.14
CA GLY A 130 -0.40 1.30 -9.99
C GLY A 130 -1.65 0.86 -9.26
N ILE A 131 -1.69 1.01 -7.94
CA ILE A 131 -2.86 0.68 -7.13
C ILE A 131 -3.75 1.91 -7.00
N THR A 132 -5.02 1.73 -7.33
CA THR A 132 -6.04 2.79 -7.22
C THR A 132 -6.61 2.83 -5.81
#